data_d3b7955471b98c3f2dc3af0bba9bafd1
#
_entry.id   d3b7955471b98c3f2dc3af0bba9bafd1
#
_cell.length_a   1.000
_cell.length_b   1.000
_cell.length_c   1.000
_cell.angle_alpha   90.00
_cell.angle_beta   90.00
_cell.angle_gamma   90.00
#
_symmetry.space_group_name_H-M   'P 1'
#
loop_
_entity.id
_entity.type
_entity.pdbx_description
1 polymer ?
#
loop_
_entity_poly.entity_id
_entity_poly.type
_entity_poly.pdbx_seq_one_letter_code
_entity_poly.pdbx_strand_id
1 'polypeptide(L)'
;MIIKPRIRGFVCITSHPKGCAAKVRQEIDVAQAAKKDGGPKKVLVLGSSTGYGLSSRIATAFCHDAATLGVFFERPSMKGKPASAGWYNSVAFEKAAHEAGLYAKSINGDAFSDEIKAQTIETIKADLGQVDLVVYSLASPRRTDPKTGETYKSVLKPIGESFTNRTLDTDKDLVTEVTIEPAEGDDVAHTVNVMGGQDWELSLIHISEPTRRYSI
;
A
#
# COMPACT_ATOMS: atom_id res chain seq x y z
N MET A 1 -15.45 6.03 -23.13
CA MET A 1 -14.00 5.96 -23.48
C MET A 1 -13.60 4.51 -23.44
N ILE A 2 -12.96 4.00 -24.48
CA ILE A 2 -12.39 2.64 -24.51
C ILE A 2 -10.93 2.76 -24.08
N ILE A 3 -10.56 2.11 -22.98
CA ILE A 3 -9.18 2.06 -22.50
C ILE A 3 -8.53 0.84 -23.16
N LYS A 4 -7.57 1.09 -24.04
CA LYS A 4 -6.78 0.01 -24.64
C LYS A 4 -5.68 -0.42 -23.67
N PRO A 5 -5.49 -1.74 -23.44
CA PRO A 5 -4.37 -2.23 -22.64
C PRO A 5 -3.04 -1.75 -23.22
N ARG A 6 -2.15 -1.30 -22.35
CA ARG A 6 -0.77 -0.96 -22.69
C ARG A 6 0.14 -1.77 -21.76
N ILE A 7 0.83 -2.71 -22.34
CA ILE A 7 1.70 -3.65 -21.62
C ILE A 7 3.15 -3.20 -21.80
N ARG A 8 3.95 -3.33 -20.75
CA ARG A 8 5.39 -3.14 -20.76
C ARG A 8 6.00 -4.27 -19.92
N GLY A 9 6.64 -5.21 -20.60
CA GLY A 9 7.04 -6.46 -19.99
C GLY A 9 5.82 -7.17 -19.40
N PHE A 10 5.90 -7.66 -18.19
CA PHE A 10 4.80 -8.33 -17.47
C PHE A 10 3.79 -7.35 -16.82
N VAL A 11 3.96 -6.04 -16.98
CA VAL A 11 3.10 -5.04 -16.30
C VAL A 11 2.14 -4.40 -17.28
N CYS A 12 0.84 -4.49 -17.01
CA CYS A 12 -0.17 -3.67 -17.67
C CYS A 12 -0.21 -2.29 -17.01
N ILE A 13 0.26 -1.26 -17.72
CA ILE A 13 0.37 0.11 -17.19
C ILE A 13 -0.90 0.96 -17.37
N THR A 14 -1.95 0.41 -17.98
CA THR A 14 -3.27 1.04 -18.06
C THR A 14 -4.27 0.27 -17.21
N SER A 15 -5.11 1.01 -16.50
CA SER A 15 -6.12 0.43 -15.61
C SER A 15 -7.51 0.74 -16.11
N HIS A 16 -8.40 -0.23 -16.01
CA HIS A 16 -9.79 -0.08 -16.41
C HIS A 16 -10.66 0.25 -15.19
N PRO A 17 -11.27 1.44 -15.09
CA PRO A 17 -12.00 1.87 -13.89
C PRO A 17 -13.08 0.88 -13.44
N LYS A 18 -13.89 0.38 -14.39
CA LYS A 18 -14.94 -0.60 -14.08
C LYS A 18 -14.38 -1.96 -13.63
N GLY A 19 -13.21 -2.37 -14.19
CA GLY A 19 -12.54 -3.59 -13.77
C GLY A 19 -12.01 -3.48 -12.35
N CYS A 20 -11.37 -2.36 -12.01
CA CYS A 20 -10.93 -2.07 -10.64
C CYS A 20 -12.12 -2.06 -9.66
N ALA A 21 -13.21 -1.40 -10.01
CA ALA A 21 -14.40 -1.38 -9.17
C ALA A 21 -15.05 -2.76 -8.99
N ALA A 22 -15.07 -3.58 -10.04
CA ALA A 22 -15.59 -4.95 -9.96
C ALA A 22 -14.73 -5.82 -9.05
N LYS A 23 -13.40 -5.70 -9.13
CA LYS A 23 -12.49 -6.43 -8.23
C LYS A 23 -12.67 -6.01 -6.77
N VAL A 24 -12.75 -4.72 -6.50
CA VAL A 24 -13.03 -4.22 -5.14
C VAL A 24 -14.37 -4.75 -4.63
N ARG A 25 -15.41 -4.78 -5.46
CA ARG A 25 -16.71 -5.35 -5.08
C ARG A 25 -16.59 -6.83 -4.71
N GLN A 26 -15.89 -7.63 -5.49
CA GLN A 26 -15.66 -9.06 -5.18
C GLN A 26 -14.98 -9.24 -3.82
N GLU A 27 -13.96 -8.43 -3.50
CA GLU A 27 -13.28 -8.48 -2.20
C GLU A 27 -14.22 -8.06 -1.07
N ILE A 28 -15.06 -7.05 -1.29
CA ILE A 28 -16.10 -6.62 -0.33
C ILE A 28 -17.11 -7.74 -0.08
N ASP A 29 -17.61 -8.41 -1.12
CA ASP A 29 -18.56 -9.51 -0.99
C ASP A 29 -17.98 -10.65 -0.14
N VAL A 30 -16.69 -10.98 -0.33
CA VAL A 30 -15.97 -11.97 0.49
C VAL A 30 -15.87 -11.50 1.94
N ALA A 31 -15.52 -10.23 2.18
CA ALA A 31 -15.40 -9.67 3.52
C ALA A 31 -16.75 -9.65 4.24
N GLN A 32 -17.83 -9.27 3.56
CA GLN A 32 -19.19 -9.28 4.11
C GLN A 32 -19.68 -10.69 4.44
N ALA A 33 -19.36 -11.69 3.61
CA ALA A 33 -19.69 -13.09 3.89
C ALA A 33 -18.94 -13.64 5.11
N ALA A 34 -17.79 -13.06 5.44
CA ALA A 34 -16.96 -13.41 6.61
C ALA A 34 -17.20 -12.49 7.83
N LYS A 35 -18.31 -11.75 7.85
CA LYS A 35 -18.62 -10.79 8.92
C LYS A 35 -18.56 -11.44 10.30
N LYS A 36 -17.92 -10.76 11.24
CA LYS A 36 -17.72 -11.23 12.63
C LYS A 36 -17.92 -10.08 13.62
N ASP A 37 -18.46 -10.43 14.77
CA ASP A 37 -18.52 -9.51 15.90
C ASP A 37 -17.12 -9.28 16.50
N GLY A 38 -16.92 -8.10 17.06
CA GLY A 38 -15.63 -7.70 17.63
C GLY A 38 -14.64 -7.21 16.57
N GLY A 39 -13.34 -7.30 16.87
CA GLY A 39 -12.27 -6.80 16.02
C GLY A 39 -12.06 -5.28 16.10
N PRO A 40 -11.14 -4.75 15.28
CA PRO A 40 -10.79 -3.33 15.29
C PRO A 40 -11.97 -2.47 14.85
N LYS A 41 -12.08 -1.27 15.40
CA LYS A 41 -13.14 -0.30 15.08
C LYS A 41 -12.64 0.95 14.39
N LYS A 42 -11.38 1.30 14.58
CA LYS A 42 -10.76 2.51 14.01
C LYS A 42 -9.38 2.16 13.47
N VAL A 43 -9.24 2.10 12.15
CA VAL A 43 -8.08 1.51 11.49
C VAL A 43 -7.36 2.51 10.61
N LEU A 44 -6.05 2.63 10.80
CA LEU A 44 -5.16 3.30 9.86
C LEU A 44 -4.49 2.25 8.96
N VAL A 45 -4.54 2.46 7.63
CA VAL A 45 -3.85 1.61 6.67
C VAL A 45 -2.89 2.44 5.82
N LEU A 46 -1.60 2.24 6.00
CA LEU A 46 -0.54 2.82 5.18
C LEU A 46 -0.25 1.88 4.00
N GLY A 47 -0.32 2.40 2.76
CA GLY A 47 -0.25 1.59 1.54
C GLY A 47 -1.59 0.98 1.13
N SER A 48 -2.69 1.73 1.28
CA SER A 48 -4.07 1.23 1.25
C SER A 48 -4.71 1.09 -0.13
N SER A 49 -3.98 1.32 -1.23
CA SER A 49 -4.57 1.41 -2.58
C SER A 49 -4.62 0.10 -3.35
N THR A 50 -3.73 -0.84 -3.04
CA THR A 50 -3.58 -2.12 -3.73
C THR A 50 -3.11 -3.23 -2.79
N GLY A 51 -3.10 -4.47 -3.26
CA GLY A 51 -2.50 -5.61 -2.59
C GLY A 51 -3.01 -5.82 -1.16
N TYR A 52 -2.10 -6.18 -0.26
CA TYR A 52 -2.43 -6.50 1.13
C TYR A 52 -3.03 -5.31 1.90
N GLY A 53 -2.56 -4.09 1.64
CA GLY A 53 -3.10 -2.90 2.30
C GLY A 53 -4.57 -2.65 1.93
N LEU A 54 -4.92 -2.73 0.64
CA LEU A 54 -6.32 -2.60 0.21
C LEU A 54 -7.19 -3.72 0.78
N SER A 55 -6.72 -4.97 0.69
CA SER A 55 -7.48 -6.12 1.20
C SER A 55 -7.67 -6.05 2.73
N SER A 56 -6.65 -5.60 3.47
CA SER A 56 -6.78 -5.34 4.92
C SER A 56 -7.80 -4.25 5.22
N ARG A 57 -7.81 -3.17 4.41
CA ARG A 57 -8.77 -2.07 4.56
C ARG A 57 -10.20 -2.55 4.29
N ILE A 58 -10.41 -3.32 3.22
CA ILE A 58 -11.71 -3.91 2.89
C ILE A 58 -12.16 -4.87 4.00
N ALA A 59 -11.28 -5.77 4.44
CA ALA A 59 -11.60 -6.73 5.48
C ALA A 59 -12.01 -6.02 6.79
N THR A 60 -11.25 -5.06 7.27
CA THR A 60 -11.58 -4.36 8.51
C THR A 60 -12.86 -3.55 8.39
N ALA A 61 -13.09 -2.86 7.28
CA ALA A 61 -14.31 -2.10 7.05
C ALA A 61 -15.56 -2.99 6.97
N PHE A 62 -15.54 -4.06 6.18
CA PHE A 62 -16.73 -4.83 5.86
C PHE A 62 -16.93 -6.10 6.69
N CYS A 63 -15.87 -6.67 7.32
CA CYS A 63 -16.03 -7.74 8.30
C CYS A 63 -16.38 -7.22 9.70
N HIS A 64 -15.86 -6.04 10.09
CA HIS A 64 -15.90 -5.56 11.47
C HIS A 64 -16.61 -4.21 11.64
N ASP A 65 -17.14 -3.65 10.56
CA ASP A 65 -17.75 -2.31 10.50
C ASP A 65 -16.81 -1.22 11.05
N ALA A 66 -15.52 -1.33 10.69
CA ALA A 66 -14.49 -0.40 11.15
C ALA A 66 -14.49 0.91 10.36
N ALA A 67 -14.30 2.02 11.05
CA ALA A 67 -13.92 3.29 10.44
C ALA A 67 -12.47 3.20 9.94
N THR A 68 -12.21 3.55 8.68
CA THR A 68 -10.88 3.40 8.09
C THR A 68 -10.32 4.70 7.54
N LEU A 69 -9.07 5.02 7.88
CA LEU A 69 -8.27 6.03 7.22
C LEU A 69 -7.18 5.33 6.41
N GLY A 70 -7.11 5.61 5.11
CA GLY A 70 -6.10 5.04 4.23
C GLY A 70 -5.11 6.09 3.75
N VAL A 71 -3.83 5.74 3.69
CA VAL A 71 -2.79 6.56 3.07
C VAL A 71 -2.21 5.81 1.88
N PHE A 72 -2.06 6.47 0.74
CA PHE A 72 -1.48 5.90 -0.47
C PHE A 72 -0.85 6.98 -1.34
N PHE A 73 -0.05 6.58 -2.31
CA PHE A 73 0.57 7.49 -3.27
C PHE A 73 0.26 7.05 -4.69
N GLU A 74 -0.85 7.57 -5.23
CA GLU A 74 -1.38 7.15 -6.52
C GLU A 74 -1.55 8.35 -7.47
N ARG A 75 -1.42 8.06 -8.75
CA ARG A 75 -1.56 9.09 -9.79
C ARG A 75 -3.02 9.21 -10.22
N PRO A 76 -3.64 10.39 -10.09
CA PRO A 76 -4.98 10.65 -10.61
C PRO A 76 -4.99 10.67 -12.15
N SER A 77 -6.18 10.61 -12.74
CA SER A 77 -6.36 10.82 -14.18
C SER A 77 -5.94 12.23 -14.58
N MET A 78 -5.11 12.35 -15.60
CA MET A 78 -4.62 13.63 -16.10
C MET A 78 -4.46 13.64 -17.62
N LYS A 79 -4.86 14.74 -18.28
CA LYS A 79 -4.61 14.99 -19.71
C LYS A 79 -5.03 13.81 -20.62
N GLY A 80 -6.18 13.20 -20.38
CA GLY A 80 -6.69 12.07 -21.16
C GLY A 80 -6.03 10.73 -20.87
N LYS A 81 -5.09 10.65 -19.92
CA LYS A 81 -4.51 9.38 -19.43
C LYS A 81 -5.33 8.86 -18.25
N PRO A 82 -5.58 7.54 -18.18
CA PRO A 82 -6.26 6.96 -17.03
C PRO A 82 -5.43 7.13 -15.76
N ALA A 83 -6.11 7.11 -14.61
CA ALA A 83 -5.44 7.03 -13.31
C ALA A 83 -4.74 5.67 -13.13
N SER A 84 -3.92 5.56 -12.10
CA SER A 84 -3.37 4.27 -11.65
C SER A 84 -4.48 3.34 -11.12
N ALA A 85 -4.22 2.04 -11.07
CA ALA A 85 -5.17 1.06 -10.54
C ALA A 85 -5.57 1.38 -9.10
N GLY A 86 -4.59 1.70 -8.26
CA GLY A 86 -4.82 2.02 -6.86
C GLY A 86 -5.72 3.23 -6.65
N TRP A 87 -5.63 4.24 -7.52
CA TRP A 87 -6.56 5.36 -7.49
C TRP A 87 -8.01 4.90 -7.69
N TYR A 88 -8.27 4.10 -8.74
CA TYR A 88 -9.61 3.59 -9.02
C TYR A 88 -10.13 2.65 -7.94
N ASN A 89 -9.25 1.81 -7.39
CA ASN A 89 -9.60 0.93 -6.27
C ASN A 89 -10.03 1.74 -5.05
N SER A 90 -9.26 2.77 -4.69
CA SER A 90 -9.55 3.61 -3.52
C SER A 90 -10.88 4.36 -3.68
N VAL A 91 -11.14 4.92 -4.86
CA VAL A 91 -12.43 5.55 -5.17
C VAL A 91 -13.59 4.56 -5.07
N ALA A 92 -13.41 3.35 -5.62
CA ALA A 92 -14.45 2.31 -5.57
C ALA A 92 -14.72 1.83 -4.13
N PHE A 93 -13.66 1.67 -3.34
CA PHE A 93 -13.75 1.30 -1.93
C PHE A 93 -14.48 2.37 -1.12
N GLU A 94 -14.06 3.63 -1.20
CA GLU A 94 -14.69 4.72 -0.44
C GLU A 94 -16.15 4.87 -0.79
N LYS A 95 -16.49 4.80 -2.08
CA LYS A 95 -17.87 4.86 -2.52
C LYS A 95 -18.70 3.74 -1.87
N ALA A 96 -18.22 2.49 -1.93
CA ALA A 96 -18.92 1.35 -1.35
C ALA A 96 -19.03 1.45 0.18
N ALA A 97 -17.99 1.94 0.86
CA ALA A 97 -18.01 2.15 2.31
C ALA A 97 -19.03 3.22 2.71
N HIS A 98 -19.08 4.34 2.01
CA HIS A 98 -20.05 5.41 2.27
C HIS A 98 -21.49 4.94 1.96
N GLU A 99 -21.72 4.18 0.89
CA GLU A 99 -23.03 3.56 0.59
C GLU A 99 -23.47 2.61 1.71
N ALA A 100 -22.52 1.96 2.39
CA ALA A 100 -22.77 1.10 3.55
C ALA A 100 -22.85 1.86 4.89
N GLY A 101 -22.76 3.20 4.89
CA GLY A 101 -22.77 4.02 6.10
C GLY A 101 -21.48 3.94 6.93
N LEU A 102 -20.39 3.43 6.36
CA LEU A 102 -19.09 3.32 7.02
C LEU A 102 -18.24 4.56 6.79
N TYR A 103 -17.49 4.97 7.82
CA TYR A 103 -16.47 6.01 7.64
C TYR A 103 -15.30 5.46 6.85
N ALA A 104 -14.97 6.11 5.75
CA ALA A 104 -13.79 5.84 4.96
C ALA A 104 -13.24 7.14 4.38
N LYS A 105 -11.98 7.44 4.67
CA LYS A 105 -11.28 8.62 4.16
C LYS A 105 -9.89 8.23 3.68
N SER A 106 -9.39 8.90 2.64
CA SER A 106 -8.06 8.65 2.13
C SER A 106 -7.25 9.93 2.03
N ILE A 107 -5.94 9.78 2.23
CA ILE A 107 -4.93 10.79 1.99
C ILE A 107 -4.02 10.28 0.87
N ASN A 108 -3.91 11.06 -0.20
CA ASN A 108 -3.02 10.72 -1.32
C ASN A 108 -1.74 11.54 -1.22
N GLY A 109 -0.65 10.90 -0.86
CA GLY A 109 0.67 11.51 -0.74
C GLY A 109 1.73 10.50 -0.31
N ASP A 110 2.98 10.97 -0.29
CA ASP A 110 4.11 10.15 0.13
C ASP A 110 4.05 9.88 1.64
N ALA A 111 3.71 8.64 2.02
CA ALA A 111 3.61 8.24 3.41
C ALA A 111 4.93 8.35 4.19
N PHE A 112 6.06 8.43 3.50
CA PHE A 112 7.37 8.66 4.14
C PHE A 112 7.61 10.11 4.52
N SER A 113 6.86 11.07 3.95
CA SER A 113 7.05 12.49 4.21
C SER A 113 6.45 12.92 5.56
N ASP A 114 7.10 13.86 6.21
CA ASP A 114 6.62 14.45 7.48
C ASP A 114 5.29 15.20 7.30
N GLU A 115 5.07 15.80 6.13
CA GLU A 115 3.82 16.50 5.79
C GLU A 115 2.62 15.52 5.82
N ILE A 116 2.74 14.38 5.13
CA ILE A 116 1.65 13.38 5.08
C ILE A 116 1.45 12.71 6.44
N LYS A 117 2.53 12.48 7.20
CA LYS A 117 2.42 11.98 8.57
C LYS A 117 1.66 12.96 9.47
N ALA A 118 2.00 14.25 9.43
CA ALA A 118 1.31 15.28 10.18
C ALA A 118 -0.17 15.38 9.80
N GLN A 119 -0.49 15.43 8.50
CA GLN A 119 -1.87 15.44 7.99
C GLN A 119 -2.65 14.20 8.45
N THR A 120 -2.01 13.03 8.46
CA THR A 120 -2.62 11.77 8.90
C THR A 120 -2.97 11.83 10.39
N ILE A 121 -2.05 12.30 11.23
CA ILE A 121 -2.24 12.46 12.68
C ILE A 121 -3.37 13.45 12.97
N GLU A 122 -3.39 14.60 12.30
CA GLU A 122 -4.46 15.59 12.44
C GLU A 122 -5.83 15.01 12.07
N THR A 123 -5.88 14.27 10.95
CA THR A 123 -7.11 13.61 10.52
C THR A 123 -7.59 12.57 11.53
N ILE A 124 -6.67 11.75 12.09
CA ILE A 124 -7.01 10.78 13.12
C ILE A 124 -7.60 11.50 14.36
N LYS A 125 -6.94 12.56 14.83
CA LYS A 125 -7.40 13.32 16.01
C LYS A 125 -8.77 13.95 15.78
N ALA A 126 -9.00 14.52 14.61
CA ALA A 126 -10.23 15.20 14.28
C ALA A 126 -11.42 14.24 14.07
N ASP A 127 -11.22 13.16 13.31
CA ASP A 127 -12.31 12.32 12.83
C ASP A 127 -12.50 11.04 13.67
N LEU A 128 -11.42 10.48 14.21
CA LEU A 128 -11.41 9.18 14.88
C LEU A 128 -11.07 9.25 16.37
N GLY A 129 -10.38 10.31 16.78
CA GLY A 129 -9.81 10.45 18.13
C GLY A 129 -8.53 9.62 18.28
N GLN A 130 -8.65 8.31 18.21
CA GLN A 130 -7.55 7.36 18.31
C GLN A 130 -7.84 6.16 17.40
N VAL A 131 -6.80 5.52 16.84
CA VAL A 131 -6.90 4.26 16.12
C VAL A 131 -6.55 3.09 17.03
N ASP A 132 -7.18 1.94 16.80
CA ASP A 132 -6.97 0.70 17.56
C ASP A 132 -6.20 -0.36 16.75
N LEU A 133 -6.04 -0.11 15.43
CA LEU A 133 -5.19 -0.93 14.56
C LEU A 133 -4.47 -0.05 13.55
N VAL A 134 -3.18 -0.32 13.37
CA VAL A 134 -2.37 0.23 12.28
C VAL A 134 -1.87 -0.90 11.40
N VAL A 135 -2.17 -0.82 10.11
CA VAL A 135 -1.64 -1.72 9.08
C VAL A 135 -0.60 -0.97 8.27
N TYR A 136 0.64 -1.42 8.34
CA TYR A 136 1.74 -0.87 7.56
C TYR A 136 2.05 -1.80 6.39
N SER A 137 1.64 -1.43 5.19
CA SER A 137 1.78 -2.22 3.96
C SER A 137 2.44 -1.38 2.86
N LEU A 138 3.58 -0.81 3.19
CA LEU A 138 4.37 -0.01 2.26
C LEU A 138 5.46 -0.87 1.62
N ALA A 139 5.55 -0.82 0.29
CA ALA A 139 6.65 -1.35 -0.48
C ALA A 139 7.04 -0.32 -1.53
N SER A 140 8.30 0.08 -1.52
CA SER A 140 8.81 1.08 -2.46
C SER A 140 10.21 0.70 -2.92
N PRO A 141 10.58 0.99 -4.17
CA PRO A 141 11.96 0.82 -4.63
C PRO A 141 12.89 1.91 -4.06
N ARG A 142 12.34 2.97 -3.47
CA ARG A 142 13.11 4.08 -2.90
C ARG A 142 12.32 4.81 -1.83
N ARG A 143 13.06 5.42 -0.90
CA ARG A 143 12.54 6.35 0.11
C ARG A 143 13.49 7.54 0.20
N THR A 144 12.95 8.75 0.25
CA THR A 144 13.73 9.94 0.61
C THR A 144 13.51 10.22 2.09
N ASP A 145 14.60 10.30 2.84
CA ASP A 145 14.55 10.68 4.27
C ASP A 145 14.14 12.16 4.38
N PRO A 146 13.06 12.48 5.07
CA PRO A 146 12.57 13.86 5.14
C PRO A 146 13.49 14.79 5.95
N LYS A 147 14.36 14.23 6.82
CA LYS A 147 15.26 15.02 7.66
C LYS A 147 16.57 15.34 6.96
N THR A 148 17.12 14.37 6.23
CA THR A 148 18.44 14.51 5.58
C THR A 148 18.33 14.86 4.09
N GLY A 149 17.20 14.56 3.45
CA GLY A 149 17.02 14.66 2.00
C GLY A 149 17.70 13.53 1.22
N GLU A 150 18.35 12.58 1.91
CA GLU A 150 19.00 11.44 1.29
C GLU A 150 17.97 10.47 0.71
N THR A 151 18.26 9.96 -0.50
CA THR A 151 17.38 8.98 -1.15
C THR A 151 18.02 7.60 -1.13
N TYR A 152 17.42 6.71 -0.35
CA TYR A 152 17.76 5.29 -0.29
C TYR A 152 17.06 4.52 -1.39
N LYS A 153 17.71 3.46 -1.90
CA LYS A 153 17.16 2.56 -2.93
C LYS A 153 17.21 1.13 -2.43
N SER A 154 16.07 0.48 -2.37
CA SER A 154 16.01 -0.95 -2.04
C SER A 154 16.38 -1.81 -3.25
N VAL A 155 17.01 -2.94 -2.98
CA VAL A 155 17.37 -3.94 -3.98
C VAL A 155 16.81 -5.30 -3.57
N LEU A 156 16.55 -6.17 -4.56
CA LEU A 156 16.23 -7.58 -4.36
C LEU A 156 17.45 -8.40 -4.78
N LYS A 157 18.45 -8.44 -3.92
CA LYS A 157 19.68 -9.16 -4.12
C LYS A 157 19.94 -10.12 -2.96
N PRO A 158 20.53 -11.30 -3.22
CA PRO A 158 20.95 -12.21 -2.15
C PRO A 158 22.08 -11.59 -1.32
N ILE A 159 22.29 -12.11 -0.12
CA ILE A 159 23.41 -11.72 0.74
C ILE A 159 24.45 -12.83 0.70
N GLY A 160 25.71 -12.48 0.42
CA GLY A 160 26.86 -13.37 0.43
C GLY A 160 27.17 -13.98 -0.92
N GLU A 161 26.29 -14.83 -1.46
CA GLU A 161 26.54 -15.57 -2.70
C GLU A 161 25.54 -15.20 -3.80
N SER A 162 25.93 -15.36 -5.06
CA SER A 162 25.03 -15.17 -6.19
C SER A 162 23.91 -16.23 -6.21
N PHE A 163 22.75 -15.83 -6.67
CA PHE A 163 21.57 -16.71 -6.80
C PHE A 163 21.26 -16.91 -8.29
N THR A 164 21.26 -18.15 -8.74
CA THR A 164 20.93 -18.51 -10.11
C THR A 164 19.66 -19.36 -10.15
N ASN A 165 18.70 -18.96 -10.98
CA ASN A 165 17.48 -19.73 -11.17
C ASN A 165 16.87 -19.49 -12.56
N ARG A 166 15.88 -20.31 -12.92
CA ARG A 166 15.13 -20.15 -14.15
C ARG A 166 14.09 -19.03 -14.00
N THR A 167 13.91 -18.25 -15.07
CA THR A 167 12.88 -17.24 -15.19
C THR A 167 12.14 -17.38 -16.51
N LEU A 168 10.87 -16.96 -16.56
CA LEU A 168 10.08 -16.90 -17.76
C LEU A 168 10.13 -15.48 -18.35
N ASP A 169 10.67 -15.34 -19.55
CA ASP A 169 10.50 -14.13 -20.36
C ASP A 169 9.10 -14.18 -21.00
N THR A 170 8.17 -13.43 -20.44
CA THR A 170 6.78 -13.41 -20.87
C THR A 170 6.54 -12.71 -22.19
N ASP A 171 7.51 -11.93 -22.67
CA ASP A 171 7.42 -11.26 -23.98
C ASP A 171 7.82 -12.21 -25.12
N LYS A 172 8.71 -13.15 -24.83
CA LYS A 172 9.22 -14.12 -25.79
C LYS A 172 8.69 -15.54 -25.56
N ASP A 173 7.94 -15.74 -24.50
CA ASP A 173 7.45 -17.07 -24.05
C ASP A 173 8.59 -18.10 -23.92
N LEU A 174 9.71 -17.65 -23.35
CA LEU A 174 10.94 -18.41 -23.25
C LEU A 174 11.41 -18.54 -21.81
N VAL A 175 11.69 -19.75 -21.37
CA VAL A 175 12.38 -20.02 -20.10
C VAL A 175 13.88 -19.79 -20.28
N THR A 176 14.41 -18.85 -19.50
CA THR A 176 15.84 -18.52 -19.48
C THR A 176 16.42 -18.71 -18.08
N GLU A 177 17.73 -18.66 -17.97
CA GLU A 177 18.41 -18.63 -16.68
C GLU A 177 18.82 -17.19 -16.35
N VAL A 178 18.66 -16.80 -15.10
CA VAL A 178 19.09 -15.51 -14.58
C VAL A 178 19.96 -15.74 -13.35
N THR A 179 21.10 -15.06 -13.31
CA THR A 179 21.94 -14.96 -12.12
C THR A 179 21.80 -13.59 -11.52
N ILE A 180 21.51 -13.53 -10.24
CA ILE A 180 21.44 -12.30 -9.45
C ILE A 180 22.69 -12.26 -8.57
N GLU A 181 23.54 -11.27 -8.81
CA GLU A 181 24.75 -11.06 -8.02
C GLU A 181 24.40 -10.60 -6.59
N PRO A 182 25.25 -10.90 -5.60
CA PRO A 182 25.00 -10.53 -4.21
C PRO A 182 24.93 -9.01 -4.01
N ALA A 183 24.34 -8.62 -2.90
CA ALA A 183 24.31 -7.21 -2.47
C ALA A 183 25.73 -6.74 -2.14
N GLU A 184 26.09 -5.55 -2.59
CA GLU A 184 27.41 -4.95 -2.43
C GLU A 184 27.30 -3.56 -1.80
N GLY A 185 28.38 -3.11 -1.18
CA GLY A 185 28.49 -1.77 -0.59
C GLY A 185 27.31 -1.45 0.33
N ASP A 186 26.59 -0.36 0.03
CA ASP A 186 25.46 0.14 0.83
C ASP A 186 24.10 -0.50 0.46
N ASP A 187 24.04 -1.46 -0.46
CA ASP A 187 22.79 -2.09 -0.91
C ASP A 187 21.93 -2.61 0.26
N VAL A 188 22.56 -3.27 1.24
CA VAL A 188 21.87 -3.80 2.43
C VAL A 188 21.35 -2.67 3.30
N ALA A 189 22.20 -1.69 3.62
CA ALA A 189 21.85 -0.55 4.46
C ALA A 189 20.73 0.28 3.82
N HIS A 190 20.81 0.55 2.53
CA HIS A 190 19.77 1.24 1.78
C HIS A 190 18.46 0.46 1.76
N THR A 191 18.51 -0.85 1.59
CA THR A 191 17.31 -1.71 1.62
C THR A 191 16.66 -1.70 3.00
N VAL A 192 17.44 -1.76 4.07
CA VAL A 192 16.94 -1.62 5.45
C VAL A 192 16.28 -0.25 5.67
N ASN A 193 16.87 0.83 5.17
CA ASN A 193 16.30 2.17 5.29
C ASN A 193 14.97 2.34 4.53
N VAL A 194 14.78 1.62 3.42
CA VAL A 194 13.52 1.66 2.65
C VAL A 194 12.48 0.69 3.20
N MET A 195 12.88 -0.56 3.49
CA MET A 195 11.97 -1.68 3.74
C MET A 195 12.07 -2.25 5.16
N GLY A 196 13.06 -1.87 5.93
CA GLY A 196 13.45 -2.52 7.18
C GLY A 196 12.83 -1.98 8.46
N GLY A 197 11.81 -1.16 8.41
CA GLY A 197 11.09 -0.73 9.61
C GLY A 197 11.57 0.58 10.24
N GLN A 198 12.63 1.23 9.75
CA GLN A 198 13.07 2.53 10.26
C GLN A 198 11.93 3.58 10.20
N ASP A 199 11.23 3.64 9.07
CA ASP A 199 10.07 4.53 8.92
C ASP A 199 8.89 4.10 9.79
N TRP A 200 8.69 2.81 9.97
CA TRP A 200 7.70 2.26 10.89
C TRP A 200 7.93 2.73 12.32
N GLU A 201 9.16 2.67 12.82
CA GLU A 201 9.50 3.17 14.16
C GLU A 201 9.26 4.68 14.28
N LEU A 202 9.66 5.47 13.29
CA LEU A 202 9.38 6.91 13.25
C LEU A 202 7.87 7.21 13.23
N SER A 203 7.09 6.43 12.50
CA SER A 203 5.64 6.56 12.45
C SER A 203 4.99 6.23 13.79
N LEU A 204 5.46 5.20 14.48
CA LEU A 204 4.96 4.81 15.80
C LEU A 204 5.21 5.85 16.88
N ILE A 205 6.34 6.55 16.86
CA ILE A 205 6.65 7.62 17.81
C ILE A 205 5.60 8.74 17.76
N HIS A 206 5.04 8.99 16.58
CA HIS A 206 4.02 10.02 16.37
C HIS A 206 2.57 9.54 16.59
N ILE A 207 2.32 8.24 16.55
CA ILE A 207 0.98 7.65 16.58
C ILE A 207 0.62 7.12 17.97
N SER A 208 1.60 6.79 18.82
CA SER A 208 1.34 6.06 20.05
C SER A 208 1.73 6.81 21.33
N GLU A 209 0.78 6.94 22.21
CA GLU A 209 0.96 6.60 23.61
C GLU A 209 1.09 5.05 23.68
N PRO A 210 1.83 4.47 24.66
CA PRO A 210 2.36 3.12 24.56
C PRO A 210 1.28 2.03 24.56
N THR A 211 0.85 1.62 23.42
CA THR A 211 0.09 0.40 23.26
C THR A 211 1.01 -0.72 22.83
N ARG A 212 0.95 -1.81 23.57
CA ARG A 212 1.78 -3.01 23.52
C ARG A 212 2.27 -3.38 22.11
N ARG A 213 3.60 -3.47 21.96
CA ARG A 213 4.25 -4.06 20.79
C ARG A 213 3.87 -5.55 20.72
N TYR A 214 3.18 -5.94 19.67
CA TYR A 214 3.18 -7.32 19.22
C TYR A 214 4.07 -7.37 17.98
N SER A 215 5.30 -7.88 18.14
CA SER A 215 6.08 -8.37 17.01
C SER A 215 5.58 -9.78 16.68
N ILE A 216 5.21 -9.97 15.45
CA ILE A 216 5.03 -11.28 14.82
C ILE A 216 6.36 -11.68 14.20
#